data_f164cf3bf515a8ccfe8bd933c32dbee4
#
_entry.id   f164cf3bf515a8ccfe8bd933c32dbee4
#
_cell.length_a   1.000
_cell.length_b   1.000
_cell.length_c   1.000
_cell.angle_alpha   90.00
_cell.angle_beta   90.00
_cell.angle_gamma   90.00
#
_symmetry.space_group_name_H-M   'P 1'
#
loop_
_entity.id
_entity.type
_entity.pdbx_description
1 polymer ?
#
loop_
_entity_poly.entity_id
_entity_poly.type
_entity_poly.pdbx_seq_one_letter_code
_entity_poly.pdbx_strand_id
1 'polypeptide(L)'
;MPGAEMKEPETLRPRQDARAEETRIQPLITAEEMFPALERMVMRAERELFLSFRIFDARTRLRSEGALELGLKTWADLMVHTAERGVKLRMLLADFDPIFTGDLHRSAWASARNFGSRLPDGAELICALHECRSAPVWKYVFHFPIRKRLDSMRDIPDESLTPFQHRSLRGDWDLRPVTLHQKLAVVDGREAIIGGLDVDERRWDTPDHDQSPEETWHDVSLHVEGPPAQDIRAHFAHCWQRAIDDDATCFTAEKSPVPDPGHVRKPAPPAPRVIRTISCDGSRPLQLGAKTMLREHEEEHIAAFEKAERSIYIESQFFRHAPLARSLAAAAKRRPELELILLMPTEPEEVIFQGATGFEMRHAQALQMRCLDICQRAFGDRMTTVSPVQPRPAQTNDPLPLRGGRVVYVHAKVTIVDDHTAIVGSANLNGRSMRWDTEASLVFHGREDVMGLRDRLARIWLDEHYEEGDPHSAALWRRAAEENAARKPEDRVGFMLPYPERRNRRFSRFLPILPPEMF
;
A
#
# COMPACT_ATOMS: atom_id res chain seq x y z
N MET A 1 78.09 -20.29 -2.15
CA MET A 1 76.85 -20.40 -2.93
C MET A 1 75.77 -19.74 -2.11
N PRO A 2 75.24 -18.58 -2.52
CA PRO A 2 74.28 -17.82 -1.71
C PRO A 2 72.85 -18.34 -1.88
N GLY A 3 72.10 -18.22 -0.79
CA GLY A 3 70.73 -18.68 -0.65
C GLY A 3 69.75 -17.91 -1.50
N ALA A 4 68.74 -18.60 -2.02
CA ALA A 4 67.63 -18.06 -2.73
C ALA A 4 66.57 -17.53 -1.71
N GLU A 5 66.36 -16.21 -1.70
CA GLU A 5 65.23 -15.58 -1.02
C GLU A 5 63.91 -15.97 -1.75
N MET A 6 63.02 -16.67 -1.05
CA MET A 6 61.65 -16.86 -1.48
C MET A 6 60.88 -15.57 -1.26
N LYS A 7 60.42 -14.94 -2.36
CA LYS A 7 59.45 -13.84 -2.33
C LYS A 7 58.10 -14.43 -1.88
N GLU A 8 57.54 -13.85 -0.81
CA GLU A 8 56.14 -14.07 -0.40
C GLU A 8 55.17 -13.63 -1.51
N PRO A 9 54.05 -14.34 -1.71
CA PRO A 9 53.05 -13.94 -2.69
C PRO A 9 52.34 -12.66 -2.22
N GLU A 10 52.30 -11.70 -3.12
CA GLU A 10 51.62 -10.41 -3.01
C GLU A 10 50.14 -10.65 -2.69
N THR A 11 49.72 -10.35 -1.46
CA THR A 11 48.32 -10.38 -1.04
C THR A 11 47.56 -9.38 -1.87
N LEU A 12 46.69 -9.86 -2.75
CA LEU A 12 45.68 -9.09 -3.46
C LEU A 12 44.85 -8.30 -2.44
N ARG A 13 45.12 -7.01 -2.30
CA ARG A 13 44.24 -6.08 -1.59
C ARG A 13 42.90 -6.06 -2.35
N PRO A 14 41.75 -6.19 -1.67
CA PRO A 14 40.47 -6.01 -2.33
C PRO A 14 40.41 -4.59 -2.89
N ARG A 15 40.05 -4.47 -4.17
CA ARG A 15 39.79 -3.18 -4.83
C ARG A 15 38.74 -2.41 -4.01
N GLN A 16 39.18 -1.36 -3.35
CA GLN A 16 38.35 -0.29 -2.83
C GLN A 16 37.91 0.60 -4.01
N ASP A 17 36.93 0.12 -4.78
CA ASP A 17 36.15 0.92 -5.73
C ASP A 17 34.67 0.62 -5.52
N ALA A 18 34.20 0.71 -4.28
CA ALA A 18 32.80 0.95 -4.00
C ALA A 18 32.68 2.45 -3.71
N ARG A 19 32.51 3.28 -4.74
CA ARG A 19 31.75 4.52 -4.59
C ARG A 19 30.44 4.07 -3.95
N ALA A 20 30.14 4.58 -2.74
CA ALA A 20 28.83 4.38 -2.14
C ALA A 20 27.82 4.80 -3.22
N GLU A 21 27.06 3.84 -3.76
CA GLU A 21 26.05 4.15 -4.77
C GLU A 21 25.11 5.16 -4.13
N GLU A 22 25.03 6.33 -4.73
CA GLU A 22 24.21 7.42 -4.24
C GLU A 22 22.75 6.98 -4.28
N THR A 23 22.06 7.03 -3.17
CA THR A 23 20.62 6.72 -3.12
C THR A 23 19.86 7.91 -3.69
N ARG A 24 18.96 7.63 -4.64
CA ARG A 24 18.00 8.60 -5.17
C ARG A 24 16.58 8.14 -4.85
N ILE A 25 15.76 9.07 -4.38
CA ILE A 25 14.36 8.83 -4.06
C ILE A 25 13.54 9.90 -4.76
N GLN A 26 12.64 9.44 -5.63
CA GLN A 26 11.71 10.31 -6.35
C GLN A 26 10.28 9.94 -5.97
N PRO A 27 9.52 10.82 -5.30
CA PRO A 27 8.09 10.62 -5.10
C PRO A 27 7.32 10.64 -6.42
N LEU A 28 6.41 9.70 -6.57
CA LEU A 28 5.47 9.55 -7.69
C LEU A 28 4.05 9.69 -7.15
N ILE A 29 3.41 10.79 -7.47
CA ILE A 29 2.06 11.12 -6.99
C ILE A 29 1.07 10.73 -8.07
N THR A 30 0.05 9.95 -7.72
CA THR A 30 -0.96 9.33 -8.57
C THR A 30 -0.39 8.37 -9.64
N ALA A 31 -1.30 7.72 -10.37
CA ALA A 31 -0.93 6.80 -11.43
C ALA A 31 -0.34 7.50 -12.67
N GLU A 32 -0.68 8.77 -12.88
CA GLU A 32 -0.11 9.56 -13.97
C GLU A 32 1.41 9.60 -13.93
N GLU A 33 2.00 9.69 -12.75
CA GLU A 33 3.46 9.63 -12.60
C GLU A 33 3.98 8.20 -12.46
N MET A 34 3.27 7.35 -11.68
CA MET A 34 3.76 6.03 -11.32
C MET A 34 3.72 5.04 -12.49
N PHE A 35 2.64 4.98 -13.27
CA PHE A 35 2.53 4.00 -14.35
C PHE A 35 3.61 4.20 -15.42
N PRO A 36 3.79 5.41 -16.00
CA PRO A 36 4.87 5.61 -16.96
C PRO A 36 6.28 5.42 -16.37
N ALA A 37 6.48 5.73 -15.10
CA ALA A 37 7.77 5.50 -14.43
C ALA A 37 8.05 3.99 -14.31
N LEU A 38 7.06 3.20 -13.87
CA LEU A 38 7.17 1.74 -13.78
C LEU A 38 7.38 1.11 -15.16
N GLU A 39 6.65 1.55 -16.18
CA GLU A 39 6.82 1.08 -17.56
C GLU A 39 8.25 1.33 -18.07
N ARG A 40 8.76 2.55 -17.89
CA ARG A 40 10.15 2.88 -18.30
C ARG A 40 11.19 2.06 -17.52
N MET A 41 10.98 1.84 -16.22
CA MET A 41 11.85 1.00 -15.40
C MET A 41 11.87 -0.44 -15.92
N VAL A 42 10.71 -1.02 -16.23
CA VAL A 42 10.57 -2.38 -16.80
C VAL A 42 11.25 -2.48 -18.16
N MET A 43 11.10 -1.49 -19.03
CA MET A 43 11.75 -1.48 -20.34
C MET A 43 13.28 -1.46 -20.25
N ARG A 44 13.85 -0.87 -19.18
CA ARG A 44 15.30 -0.84 -18.94
C ARG A 44 15.87 -2.12 -18.31
N ALA A 45 15.01 -3.06 -17.89
CA ALA A 45 15.46 -4.31 -17.29
C ALA A 45 16.40 -5.08 -18.23
N GLU A 46 17.56 -5.51 -17.71
CA GLU A 46 18.58 -6.24 -18.48
C GLU A 46 18.75 -7.70 -18.03
N ARG A 47 18.60 -7.99 -16.73
CA ARG A 47 18.86 -9.31 -16.14
C ARG A 47 17.67 -9.92 -15.45
N GLU A 48 17.02 -9.15 -14.53
CA GLU A 48 15.91 -9.64 -13.73
C GLU A 48 14.89 -8.54 -13.45
N LEU A 49 13.62 -8.95 -13.42
CA LEU A 49 12.47 -8.13 -13.06
C LEU A 49 11.61 -8.90 -12.05
N PHE A 50 11.48 -8.36 -10.84
CA PHE A 50 10.65 -8.90 -9.79
C PHE A 50 9.50 -7.95 -9.47
N LEU A 51 8.28 -8.47 -9.45
CA LEU A 51 7.05 -7.72 -9.24
C LEU A 51 6.20 -8.38 -8.15
N SER A 52 5.78 -7.62 -7.16
CA SER A 52 4.79 -8.08 -6.18
C SER A 52 3.72 -7.03 -5.98
N PHE A 53 2.47 -7.37 -6.31
CA PHE A 53 1.32 -6.47 -6.23
C PHE A 53 0.12 -7.16 -5.61
N ARG A 54 -0.72 -6.39 -4.93
CA ARG A 54 -2.01 -6.86 -4.44
C ARG A 54 -2.99 -7.03 -5.59
N ILE A 55 -3.03 -6.05 -6.51
CA ILE A 55 -3.79 -6.10 -7.76
C ILE A 55 -2.85 -5.74 -8.90
N PHE A 56 -2.81 -6.58 -9.94
CA PHE A 56 -2.11 -6.28 -11.17
C PHE A 56 -2.94 -6.80 -12.36
N ASP A 57 -3.73 -5.93 -12.98
CA ASP A 57 -4.55 -6.33 -14.14
C ASP A 57 -3.71 -6.29 -15.41
N ALA A 58 -3.59 -7.46 -16.02
CA ALA A 58 -2.86 -7.67 -17.28
C ALA A 58 -3.34 -6.78 -18.43
N ARG A 59 -4.59 -6.33 -18.38
CA ARG A 59 -5.26 -5.54 -19.43
C ARG A 59 -5.11 -4.04 -19.25
N THR A 60 -4.58 -3.58 -18.10
CA THR A 60 -4.33 -2.15 -17.87
C THR A 60 -3.46 -1.59 -18.99
N ARG A 61 -3.85 -0.44 -19.53
CA ARG A 61 -3.20 0.18 -20.69
C ARG A 61 -1.86 0.79 -20.30
N LEU A 62 -0.91 0.71 -21.20
CA LEU A 62 0.37 1.41 -21.08
C LEU A 62 0.22 2.90 -21.42
N ARG A 63 1.06 3.71 -20.82
CA ARG A 63 1.01 5.18 -20.89
C ARG A 63 2.32 5.82 -21.34
N SER A 64 3.47 5.13 -21.18
CA SER A 64 4.76 5.69 -21.57
C SER A 64 4.93 5.72 -23.08
N GLU A 65 5.47 6.82 -23.59
CA GLU A 65 5.74 7.03 -25.02
C GLU A 65 6.56 5.88 -25.61
N GLY A 66 7.66 5.48 -24.95
CA GLY A 66 8.52 4.41 -25.43
C GLY A 66 7.84 3.04 -25.54
N ALA A 67 6.89 2.70 -24.64
CA ALA A 67 6.12 1.47 -24.77
C ALA A 67 5.14 1.54 -25.96
N LEU A 68 4.49 2.69 -26.15
CA LEU A 68 3.56 2.92 -27.24
C LEU A 68 4.26 2.94 -28.61
N GLU A 69 5.46 3.49 -28.72
CA GLU A 69 6.29 3.46 -29.94
C GLU A 69 6.69 2.05 -30.35
N LEU A 70 6.87 1.13 -29.38
CA LEU A 70 7.08 -0.30 -29.63
C LEU A 70 5.80 -1.04 -30.03
N GLY A 71 4.65 -0.37 -30.08
CA GLY A 71 3.35 -0.96 -30.39
C GLY A 71 2.74 -1.78 -29.25
N LEU A 72 3.31 -1.71 -28.03
CA LEU A 72 2.78 -2.36 -26.84
C LEU A 72 1.57 -1.58 -26.34
N LYS A 73 0.52 -2.28 -25.89
CA LYS A 73 -0.75 -1.65 -25.48
C LYS A 73 -1.12 -1.87 -24.03
N THR A 74 -0.76 -3.04 -23.50
CA THR A 74 -1.17 -3.47 -22.15
C THR A 74 0.03 -3.96 -21.35
N TRP A 75 -0.15 -4.04 -20.03
CA TRP A 75 0.87 -4.60 -19.15
C TRP A 75 1.24 -6.04 -19.51
N ALA A 76 0.29 -6.84 -20.01
CA ALA A 76 0.63 -8.17 -20.51
C ALA A 76 1.58 -8.10 -21.71
N ASP A 77 1.39 -7.15 -22.63
CA ASP A 77 2.30 -6.98 -23.79
C ASP A 77 3.72 -6.62 -23.30
N LEU A 78 3.82 -5.70 -22.32
CA LEU A 78 5.10 -5.27 -21.77
C LEU A 78 5.83 -6.40 -21.03
N MET A 79 5.10 -7.23 -20.25
CA MET A 79 5.70 -8.37 -19.54
C MET A 79 6.22 -9.41 -20.53
N VAL A 80 5.46 -9.74 -21.58
CA VAL A 80 5.89 -10.65 -22.64
C VAL A 80 7.12 -10.10 -23.34
N HIS A 81 7.08 -8.85 -23.81
CA HIS A 81 8.22 -8.19 -24.45
C HIS A 81 9.49 -8.22 -23.57
N THR A 82 9.34 -7.98 -22.28
CA THR A 82 10.48 -7.98 -21.35
C THR A 82 11.07 -9.37 -21.17
N ALA A 83 10.22 -10.40 -21.00
CA ALA A 83 10.66 -11.78 -20.87
C ALA A 83 11.30 -12.32 -22.17
N GLU A 84 10.78 -11.97 -23.37
CA GLU A 84 11.36 -12.34 -24.67
C GLU A 84 12.75 -11.75 -24.91
N ARG A 85 13.08 -10.63 -24.26
CA ARG A 85 14.45 -10.07 -24.26
C ARG A 85 15.43 -10.89 -23.42
N GLY A 86 14.98 -11.95 -22.74
CA GLY A 86 15.81 -12.80 -21.87
C GLY A 86 15.91 -12.31 -20.42
N VAL A 87 15.13 -11.31 -20.03
CA VAL A 87 15.04 -10.85 -18.65
C VAL A 87 14.34 -11.90 -17.80
N LYS A 88 14.93 -12.27 -16.66
CA LYS A 88 14.36 -13.21 -15.72
C LYS A 88 13.18 -12.58 -14.98
N LEU A 89 11.97 -12.85 -15.44
CA LEU A 89 10.73 -12.31 -14.90
C LEU A 89 10.17 -13.19 -13.78
N ARG A 90 9.91 -12.60 -12.58
CA ARG A 90 9.15 -13.22 -11.49
C ARG A 90 8.05 -12.30 -11.02
N MET A 91 6.82 -12.81 -11.03
CA MET A 91 5.63 -12.09 -10.59
C MET A 91 4.97 -12.82 -9.42
N LEU A 92 4.86 -12.14 -8.27
CA LEU A 92 4.14 -12.60 -7.08
C LEU A 92 2.88 -11.75 -6.92
N LEU A 93 1.74 -12.28 -7.35
CA LEU A 93 0.45 -11.63 -7.20
C LEU A 93 -0.26 -12.13 -5.94
N ALA A 94 -0.93 -11.23 -5.24
CA ALA A 94 -1.76 -11.63 -4.12
C ALA A 94 -3.00 -12.36 -4.59
N ASP A 95 -3.37 -13.43 -3.88
CA ASP A 95 -4.68 -14.05 -3.94
C ASP A 95 -5.50 -13.67 -2.69
N PHE A 96 -6.79 -13.90 -2.74
CA PHE A 96 -7.74 -13.47 -1.73
C PHE A 96 -8.56 -14.64 -1.21
N ASP A 97 -9.17 -14.48 -0.02
CA ASP A 97 -10.07 -15.49 0.51
C ASP A 97 -11.19 -15.80 -0.50
N PRO A 98 -11.31 -17.06 -0.96
CA PRO A 98 -12.23 -17.42 -2.04
C PRO A 98 -13.72 -17.30 -1.66
N ILE A 99 -14.04 -17.19 -0.36
CA ILE A 99 -15.40 -17.11 0.17
C ILE A 99 -15.78 -15.65 0.49
N PHE A 100 -15.00 -14.97 1.34
CA PHE A 100 -15.35 -13.62 1.80
C PHE A 100 -15.02 -12.54 0.79
N THR A 101 -13.97 -12.73 -0.02
CA THR A 101 -13.52 -11.81 -1.06
C THR A 101 -13.49 -12.48 -2.44
N GLY A 102 -14.52 -13.28 -2.73
CA GLY A 102 -14.59 -14.14 -3.90
C GLY A 102 -14.47 -13.41 -5.25
N ASP A 103 -14.94 -12.17 -5.36
CA ASP A 103 -14.79 -11.35 -6.57
C ASP A 103 -13.34 -10.95 -6.81
N LEU A 104 -12.65 -10.49 -5.76
CA LEU A 104 -11.22 -10.17 -5.84
C LEU A 104 -10.39 -11.42 -6.15
N HIS A 105 -10.72 -12.56 -5.54
CA HIS A 105 -10.10 -13.86 -5.83
C HIS A 105 -10.23 -14.22 -7.32
N ARG A 106 -11.44 -14.15 -7.90
CA ARG A 106 -11.65 -14.42 -9.33
C ARG A 106 -10.92 -13.44 -10.22
N SER A 107 -10.90 -12.16 -9.88
CA SER A 107 -10.18 -11.14 -10.64
C SER A 107 -8.67 -11.38 -10.63
N ALA A 108 -8.09 -11.73 -9.47
CA ALA A 108 -6.67 -12.08 -9.35
C ALA A 108 -6.33 -13.30 -10.23
N TRP A 109 -7.16 -14.34 -10.20
CA TRP A 109 -7.00 -15.53 -11.03
C TRP A 109 -7.16 -15.25 -12.53
N ALA A 110 -8.11 -14.39 -12.91
CA ALA A 110 -8.31 -14.00 -14.31
C ALA A 110 -7.08 -13.25 -14.85
N SER A 111 -6.52 -12.32 -14.06
CA SER A 111 -5.30 -11.61 -14.42
C SER A 111 -4.09 -12.55 -14.49
N ALA A 112 -3.90 -13.40 -13.49
CA ALA A 112 -2.81 -14.38 -13.49
C ALA A 112 -2.88 -15.36 -14.68
N ARG A 113 -4.07 -15.83 -15.05
CA ARG A 113 -4.27 -16.64 -16.27
C ARG A 113 -3.94 -15.88 -17.55
N ASN A 114 -4.33 -14.60 -17.63
CA ASN A 114 -4.04 -13.77 -18.79
C ASN A 114 -2.52 -13.61 -19.00
N PHE A 115 -1.78 -13.28 -17.93
CA PHE A 115 -0.32 -13.25 -17.99
C PHE A 115 0.26 -14.63 -18.32
N GLY A 116 -0.09 -15.66 -17.54
CA GLY A 116 0.51 -17.00 -17.66
C GLY A 116 0.29 -17.65 -19.02
N SER A 117 -0.85 -17.39 -19.68
CA SER A 117 -1.12 -17.92 -21.03
C SER A 117 -0.30 -17.25 -22.15
N ARG A 118 0.36 -16.13 -21.85
CA ARG A 118 1.09 -15.31 -22.83
C ARG A 118 2.59 -15.25 -22.57
N LEU A 119 2.99 -15.43 -21.31
CA LEU A 119 4.40 -15.38 -20.92
C LEU A 119 5.20 -16.53 -21.56
N PRO A 120 6.41 -16.27 -22.08
CA PRO A 120 7.27 -17.30 -22.62
C PRO A 120 7.86 -18.21 -21.52
N ASP A 121 8.42 -19.35 -21.93
CA ASP A 121 9.14 -20.26 -21.05
C ASP A 121 10.26 -19.53 -20.29
N GLY A 122 10.43 -19.87 -19.00
CA GLY A 122 11.40 -19.25 -18.12
C GLY A 122 10.90 -18.03 -17.35
N ALA A 123 9.74 -17.45 -17.71
CA ALA A 123 9.03 -16.52 -16.86
C ALA A 123 8.26 -17.27 -15.76
N GLU A 124 8.23 -16.71 -14.55
CA GLU A 124 7.62 -17.35 -13.39
C GLU A 124 6.53 -16.45 -12.79
N LEU A 125 5.31 -17.00 -12.62
CA LEU A 125 4.15 -16.29 -12.06
C LEU A 125 3.47 -17.13 -10.99
N ILE A 126 3.45 -16.63 -9.78
CA ILE A 126 2.72 -17.19 -8.63
C ILE A 126 1.59 -16.25 -8.24
N CYS A 127 0.38 -16.81 -8.03
CA CYS A 127 -0.72 -16.14 -7.34
C CYS A 127 -0.89 -16.80 -5.96
N ALA A 128 -0.61 -16.05 -4.89
CA ALA A 128 -0.43 -16.61 -3.56
C ALA A 128 -1.47 -16.10 -2.56
N LEU A 129 -2.19 -17.02 -1.94
CA LEU A 129 -2.85 -16.77 -0.64
C LEU A 129 -1.77 -16.64 0.43
N HIS A 130 -2.03 -15.84 1.46
CA HIS A 130 -1.17 -15.87 2.65
C HIS A 130 -1.31 -17.22 3.37
N GLU A 131 -0.21 -17.77 3.91
CA GLU A 131 -0.17 -19.09 4.55
C GLU A 131 -1.10 -19.21 5.77
N CYS A 132 -1.44 -18.11 6.44
CA CYS A 132 -2.28 -18.10 7.65
C CYS A 132 -3.67 -18.66 7.37
N ARG A 133 -4.07 -19.62 8.21
CA ARG A 133 -5.41 -20.23 8.25
C ARG A 133 -6.06 -19.96 9.60
N SER A 134 -7.32 -19.55 9.60
CA SER A 134 -8.09 -19.46 10.84
C SER A 134 -8.37 -20.86 11.40
N ALA A 135 -8.33 -20.99 12.73
CA ALA A 135 -8.67 -22.26 13.39
C ALA A 135 -10.11 -22.71 13.05
N PRO A 136 -10.38 -24.02 13.00
CA PRO A 136 -11.68 -24.56 12.58
C PRO A 136 -12.88 -24.06 13.38
N VAL A 137 -12.69 -23.65 14.64
CA VAL A 137 -13.75 -23.07 15.47
C VAL A 137 -14.41 -21.84 14.83
N TRP A 138 -13.68 -21.06 14.05
CA TRP A 138 -14.19 -19.87 13.37
C TRP A 138 -15.13 -20.19 12.22
N LYS A 139 -15.08 -21.40 11.67
CA LYS A 139 -16.07 -21.91 10.71
C LYS A 139 -17.49 -21.96 11.34
N TYR A 140 -17.56 -22.30 12.63
CA TYR A 140 -18.82 -22.31 13.38
C TYR A 140 -19.25 -20.90 13.78
N VAL A 141 -18.33 -20.06 14.24
CA VAL A 141 -18.62 -18.67 14.63
C VAL A 141 -19.16 -17.87 13.45
N PHE A 142 -18.56 -18.04 12.26
CA PHE A 142 -18.98 -17.35 11.03
C PHE A 142 -19.91 -18.20 10.14
N HIS A 143 -20.56 -19.22 10.71
CA HIS A 143 -21.39 -20.14 9.93
C HIS A 143 -22.41 -19.45 9.03
N PHE A 144 -23.19 -18.51 9.55
CA PHE A 144 -24.23 -17.82 8.77
C PHE A 144 -23.66 -16.93 7.65
N PRO A 145 -22.68 -16.04 7.89
CA PRO A 145 -22.02 -15.30 6.81
C PRO A 145 -21.42 -16.20 5.75
N ILE A 146 -20.72 -17.27 6.15
CA ILE A 146 -20.10 -18.22 5.23
C ILE A 146 -21.16 -18.89 4.36
N ARG A 147 -22.22 -19.43 4.97
CA ARG A 147 -23.33 -20.08 4.23
C ARG A 147 -23.93 -19.13 3.21
N LYS A 148 -24.22 -17.88 3.60
CA LYS A 148 -24.74 -16.86 2.67
C LYS A 148 -23.81 -16.64 1.48
N ARG A 149 -22.48 -16.59 1.71
CA ARG A 149 -21.49 -16.42 0.63
C ARG A 149 -21.42 -17.65 -0.28
N LEU A 150 -21.44 -18.86 0.30
CA LEU A 150 -21.47 -20.11 -0.47
C LEU A 150 -22.76 -20.25 -1.29
N ASP A 151 -23.91 -19.84 -0.74
CA ASP A 151 -25.17 -19.83 -1.49
C ASP A 151 -25.11 -18.87 -2.67
N SER A 152 -24.62 -17.63 -2.48
CA SER A 152 -24.41 -16.68 -3.58
C SER A 152 -23.37 -17.17 -4.62
N MET A 153 -22.39 -17.96 -4.19
CA MET A 153 -21.39 -18.53 -5.11
C MET A 153 -22.00 -19.59 -6.04
N ARG A 154 -23.06 -20.29 -5.64
CA ARG A 154 -23.78 -21.27 -6.50
C ARG A 154 -24.52 -20.63 -7.67
N ASP A 155 -24.80 -19.32 -7.57
CA ASP A 155 -25.45 -18.56 -8.65
C ASP A 155 -24.45 -18.09 -9.73
N ILE A 156 -23.14 -18.28 -9.50
CA ILE A 156 -22.09 -17.90 -10.43
C ILE A 156 -21.92 -19.03 -11.47
N PRO A 157 -21.79 -18.72 -12.77
CA PRO A 157 -21.51 -19.71 -13.80
C PRO A 157 -20.28 -20.57 -13.47
N ASP A 158 -20.40 -21.88 -13.64
CA ASP A 158 -19.39 -22.87 -13.23
C ASP A 158 -17.99 -22.60 -13.86
N GLU A 159 -17.97 -22.16 -15.11
CA GLU A 159 -16.75 -21.78 -15.84
C GLU A 159 -16.05 -20.52 -15.29
N SER A 160 -16.75 -19.72 -14.50
CA SER A 160 -16.23 -18.52 -13.84
C SER A 160 -15.64 -18.82 -12.46
N LEU A 161 -15.92 -19.99 -11.90
CA LEU A 161 -15.42 -20.40 -10.62
C LEU A 161 -13.97 -20.91 -10.71
N THR A 162 -13.19 -20.61 -9.68
CA THR A 162 -11.82 -21.14 -9.57
C THR A 162 -11.81 -22.54 -8.94
N PRO A 163 -10.73 -23.32 -9.10
CA PRO A 163 -10.59 -24.61 -8.41
C PRO A 163 -10.76 -24.52 -6.88
N PHE A 164 -10.35 -23.41 -6.25
CA PHE A 164 -10.56 -23.16 -4.83
C PHE A 164 -12.04 -22.96 -4.51
N GLN A 165 -12.79 -22.22 -5.32
CA GLN A 165 -14.22 -22.02 -5.14
C GLN A 165 -15.02 -23.31 -5.36
N HIS A 166 -14.65 -24.13 -6.34
CA HIS A 166 -15.23 -25.47 -6.52
C HIS A 166 -15.00 -26.38 -5.30
N ARG A 167 -13.79 -26.36 -4.72
CA ARG A 167 -13.52 -27.08 -3.45
C ARG A 167 -14.37 -26.52 -2.30
N SER A 168 -14.47 -25.19 -2.21
CA SER A 168 -15.28 -24.55 -1.17
C SER A 168 -16.74 -24.95 -1.22
N LEU A 169 -17.35 -25.05 -2.41
CA LEU A 169 -18.72 -25.53 -2.58
C LEU A 169 -18.92 -27.00 -2.16
N ARG A 170 -17.85 -27.80 -2.18
CA ARG A 170 -17.85 -29.19 -1.70
C ARG A 170 -17.53 -29.33 -0.20
N GLY A 171 -17.33 -28.20 0.50
CA GLY A 171 -17.05 -28.18 1.94
C GLY A 171 -15.57 -28.26 2.32
N ASP A 172 -14.67 -28.30 1.35
CA ASP A 172 -13.23 -28.29 1.56
C ASP A 172 -12.67 -26.88 1.42
N TRP A 173 -12.54 -26.17 2.54
CA TRP A 173 -12.07 -24.79 2.58
C TRP A 173 -11.55 -24.39 3.98
N ASP A 174 -10.64 -23.41 3.98
CA ASP A 174 -10.15 -22.69 5.14
C ASP A 174 -10.41 -21.20 5.00
N LEU A 175 -10.59 -20.51 6.12
CA LEU A 175 -10.65 -19.04 6.14
C LEU A 175 -9.24 -18.47 6.06
N ARG A 176 -9.01 -17.55 5.13
CA ARG A 176 -7.74 -16.89 4.85
C ARG A 176 -7.83 -15.39 5.16
N PRO A 177 -7.74 -15.01 6.45
CA PRO A 177 -8.01 -13.62 6.88
C PRO A 177 -6.91 -12.62 6.53
N VAL A 178 -5.77 -13.08 6.04
CA VAL A 178 -4.55 -12.28 5.81
C VAL A 178 -4.21 -12.24 4.33
N THR A 179 -3.61 -11.12 3.88
CA THR A 179 -3.30 -10.89 2.46
C THR A 179 -1.84 -10.43 2.30
N LEU A 180 -1.25 -10.76 1.15
CA LEU A 180 -0.05 -10.08 0.65
C LEU A 180 -0.49 -8.69 0.16
N HIS A 181 -0.12 -7.63 0.88
CA HIS A 181 -0.64 -6.29 0.59
C HIS A 181 0.41 -5.33 0.06
N GLN A 182 1.65 -5.75 -0.04
CA GLN A 182 2.76 -4.97 -0.61
C GLN A 182 2.57 -4.68 -2.11
N LYS A 183 3.13 -3.55 -2.57
CA LYS A 183 3.21 -3.17 -3.98
C LYS A 183 4.62 -2.71 -4.25
N LEU A 184 5.34 -3.50 -5.01
CA LEU A 184 6.73 -3.23 -5.34
C LEU A 184 7.15 -3.86 -6.68
N ALA A 185 8.11 -3.23 -7.32
CA ALA A 185 8.81 -3.75 -8.48
C ALA A 185 10.30 -3.46 -8.34
N VAL A 186 11.15 -4.39 -8.75
CA VAL A 186 12.61 -4.25 -8.69
C VAL A 186 13.22 -4.70 -10.00
N VAL A 187 14.09 -3.88 -10.56
CA VAL A 187 14.86 -4.17 -11.77
C VAL A 187 16.33 -4.29 -11.41
N ASP A 188 16.94 -5.40 -11.77
CA ASP A 188 18.38 -5.70 -11.67
C ASP A 188 18.99 -5.53 -10.27
N GLY A 189 18.14 -5.40 -9.23
CA GLY A 189 18.54 -5.10 -7.86
C GLY A 189 19.11 -3.68 -7.68
N ARG A 190 18.94 -2.79 -8.65
CA ARG A 190 19.52 -1.42 -8.66
C ARG A 190 18.45 -0.33 -8.58
N GLU A 191 17.27 -0.62 -9.11
CA GLU A 191 16.18 0.32 -9.28
C GLU A 191 14.88 -0.35 -8.81
N ALA A 192 14.03 0.37 -8.09
CA ALA A 192 12.78 -0.16 -7.59
C ALA A 192 11.68 0.90 -7.55
N ILE A 193 10.43 0.45 -7.63
CA ILE A 193 9.25 1.23 -7.23
C ILE A 193 8.60 0.53 -6.04
N ILE A 194 8.26 1.30 -5.01
CA ILE A 194 7.55 0.84 -3.81
C ILE A 194 6.53 1.88 -3.40
N GLY A 195 5.30 1.46 -3.03
CA GLY A 195 4.25 2.43 -2.69
C GLY A 195 2.92 1.82 -2.33
N GLY A 196 1.88 2.64 -2.40
CA GLY A 196 0.49 2.25 -2.13
C GLY A 196 -0.29 1.83 -3.38
N LEU A 197 0.19 2.19 -4.58
CA LEU A 197 -0.55 2.07 -5.83
C LEU A 197 -0.43 0.66 -6.44
N ASP A 198 -1.57 0.04 -6.70
CA ASP A 198 -1.69 -1.15 -7.53
C ASP A 198 -1.76 -0.79 -9.03
N VAL A 199 -1.55 -1.76 -9.92
CA VAL A 199 -1.67 -1.59 -11.37
C VAL A 199 -3.03 -2.11 -11.85
N ASP A 200 -3.97 -1.20 -12.01
CA ASP A 200 -5.34 -1.43 -12.43
C ASP A 200 -5.86 -0.16 -13.12
N GLU A 201 -6.64 -0.29 -14.18
CA GLU A 201 -7.18 0.85 -14.93
C GLU A 201 -7.99 1.79 -14.03
N ARG A 202 -8.74 1.26 -13.05
CA ARG A 202 -9.50 2.06 -12.08
C ARG A 202 -8.60 2.92 -11.17
N ARG A 203 -7.31 2.63 -11.06
CA ARG A 203 -6.35 3.42 -10.25
C ARG A 203 -5.72 4.57 -11.03
N TRP A 204 -6.02 4.66 -12.33
CA TRP A 204 -5.54 5.75 -13.15
C TRP A 204 -6.22 7.06 -12.74
N ASP A 205 -5.42 7.98 -12.24
CA ASP A 205 -5.86 9.32 -11.87
C ASP A 205 -4.69 10.29 -12.00
N THR A 206 -5.01 11.59 -12.06
CA THR A 206 -4.06 12.69 -12.12
C THR A 206 -4.14 13.54 -10.84
N PRO A 207 -3.17 14.40 -10.54
CA PRO A 207 -3.25 15.31 -9.39
C PRO A 207 -4.45 16.25 -9.40
N ASP A 208 -5.05 16.50 -10.56
CA ASP A 208 -6.25 17.35 -10.70
C ASP A 208 -7.53 16.65 -10.25
N HIS A 209 -7.51 15.33 -10.06
CA HIS A 209 -8.64 14.51 -9.61
C HIS A 209 -9.96 14.87 -10.29
N ASP A 210 -9.94 15.08 -11.61
CA ASP A 210 -11.08 15.63 -12.35
C ASP A 210 -12.03 14.58 -12.93
N GLN A 211 -11.79 13.32 -12.67
CA GLN A 211 -12.56 12.17 -13.14
C GLN A 211 -13.86 11.96 -12.33
N SER A 212 -14.64 10.93 -12.69
CA SER A 212 -15.79 10.52 -11.89
C SER A 212 -15.34 10.07 -10.50
N PRO A 213 -16.19 10.20 -9.44
CA PRO A 213 -15.77 9.81 -8.09
C PRO A 213 -15.27 8.37 -7.97
N GLU A 214 -15.83 7.44 -8.76
CA GLU A 214 -15.45 6.04 -8.80
C GLU A 214 -14.06 5.82 -9.42
N GLU A 215 -13.60 6.76 -10.22
CA GLU A 215 -12.31 6.73 -10.94
C GLU A 215 -11.24 7.59 -10.29
N THR A 216 -11.58 8.44 -9.30
CA THR A 216 -10.58 9.17 -8.54
C THR A 216 -9.79 8.24 -7.62
N TRP A 217 -8.45 8.40 -7.62
CA TRP A 217 -7.58 7.55 -6.79
C TRP A 217 -6.28 8.25 -6.44
N HIS A 218 -6.25 8.90 -5.28
CA HIS A 218 -5.01 9.49 -4.79
C HIS A 218 -4.15 8.47 -4.07
N ASP A 219 -2.93 8.29 -4.54
CA ASP A 219 -1.93 7.41 -3.92
C ASP A 219 -0.51 7.93 -4.19
N VAL A 220 0.46 7.45 -3.40
CA VAL A 220 1.87 7.85 -3.50
C VAL A 220 2.74 6.60 -3.57
N SER A 221 3.69 6.62 -4.50
CA SER A 221 4.75 5.63 -4.62
C SER A 221 6.11 6.34 -4.65
N LEU A 222 7.17 5.59 -4.51
CA LEU A 222 8.55 6.06 -4.59
C LEU A 222 9.29 5.29 -5.67
N HIS A 223 9.96 6.00 -6.54
CA HIS A 223 11.01 5.45 -7.39
C HIS A 223 12.34 5.58 -6.65
N VAL A 224 13.07 4.47 -6.53
CA VAL A 224 14.24 4.35 -5.64
C VAL A 224 15.38 3.73 -6.42
N GLU A 225 16.54 4.40 -6.43
CA GLU A 225 17.78 3.87 -6.98
C GLU A 225 18.82 3.65 -5.86
N GLY A 226 19.70 2.69 -6.08
CA GLY A 226 20.83 2.40 -5.18
C GLY A 226 20.51 1.35 -4.10
N PRO A 227 21.21 1.37 -2.98
CA PRO A 227 21.18 0.29 -1.98
C PRO A 227 19.81 -0.13 -1.45
N PRO A 228 18.79 0.74 -1.27
CA PRO A 228 17.47 0.29 -0.84
C PRO A 228 16.76 -0.61 -1.88
N ALA A 229 17.07 -0.50 -3.17
CA ALA A 229 16.52 -1.41 -4.18
C ALA A 229 16.96 -2.87 -3.95
N GLN A 230 18.18 -3.09 -3.45
CA GLN A 230 18.64 -4.43 -3.06
C GLN A 230 17.87 -4.96 -1.85
N ASP A 231 17.52 -4.11 -0.89
CA ASP A 231 16.72 -4.49 0.27
C ASP A 231 15.29 -4.87 -0.15
N ILE A 232 14.70 -4.13 -1.11
CA ILE A 232 13.39 -4.44 -1.69
C ILE A 232 13.46 -5.77 -2.46
N ARG A 233 14.54 -6.00 -3.22
CA ARG A 233 14.79 -7.29 -3.89
C ARG A 233 14.85 -8.47 -2.89
N ALA A 234 15.60 -8.29 -1.80
CA ALA A 234 15.72 -9.31 -0.76
C ALA A 234 14.38 -9.58 -0.06
N HIS A 235 13.57 -8.54 0.17
CA HIS A 235 12.23 -8.68 0.70
C HIS A 235 11.32 -9.46 -0.26
N PHE A 236 11.34 -9.14 -1.56
CA PHE A 236 10.63 -9.91 -2.58
C PHE A 236 11.05 -11.39 -2.55
N ALA A 237 12.35 -11.67 -2.56
CA ALA A 237 12.88 -13.04 -2.55
C ALA A 237 12.40 -13.83 -1.33
N HIS A 238 12.32 -13.20 -0.15
CA HIS A 238 11.76 -13.80 1.05
C HIS A 238 10.26 -14.14 0.89
N CYS A 239 9.46 -13.21 0.37
CA CYS A 239 8.03 -13.44 0.14
C CYS A 239 7.78 -14.51 -0.94
N TRP A 240 8.60 -14.50 -1.99
CA TRP A 240 8.59 -15.50 -3.06
C TRP A 240 8.87 -16.91 -2.53
N GLN A 241 9.91 -17.07 -1.70
CA GLN A 241 10.24 -18.36 -1.10
C GLN A 241 9.11 -18.89 -0.22
N ARG A 242 8.49 -18.04 0.60
CA ARG A 242 7.33 -18.44 1.41
C ARG A 242 6.13 -18.87 0.58
N ALA A 243 5.90 -18.22 -0.57
CA ALA A 243 4.86 -18.64 -1.51
C ALA A 243 5.17 -20.03 -2.12
N ILE A 244 6.43 -20.33 -2.39
CA ILE A 244 6.87 -21.67 -2.82
C ILE A 244 6.62 -22.70 -1.71
N ASP A 245 7.02 -22.39 -0.48
CA ASP A 245 6.93 -23.28 0.68
C ASP A 245 5.47 -23.62 1.06
N ASP A 246 4.51 -22.66 0.87
CA ASP A 246 3.06 -22.89 1.05
C ASP A 246 2.38 -23.46 -0.22
N ASP A 247 3.16 -23.92 -1.19
CA ASP A 247 2.69 -24.49 -2.46
C ASP A 247 1.66 -23.60 -3.20
N ALA A 248 1.91 -22.30 -3.22
CA ALA A 248 1.05 -21.34 -3.91
C ALA A 248 0.88 -21.67 -5.41
N THR A 249 -0.26 -21.28 -5.97
CA THR A 249 -0.63 -21.61 -7.35
C THR A 249 0.30 -20.93 -8.35
N CYS A 250 0.97 -21.74 -9.17
CA CYS A 250 1.78 -21.30 -10.30
C CYS A 250 0.94 -21.24 -11.57
N PHE A 251 1.09 -20.17 -12.33
CA PHE A 251 0.39 -19.95 -13.61
C PHE A 251 1.31 -20.05 -14.83
N THR A 252 2.57 -20.39 -14.62
CA THR A 252 3.57 -20.69 -15.65
C THR A 252 4.08 -22.13 -15.47
N ALA A 253 4.98 -22.59 -16.35
CA ALA A 253 5.45 -23.98 -16.34
C ALA A 253 6.22 -24.32 -15.04
N GLU A 254 6.97 -23.37 -14.48
CA GLU A 254 7.88 -23.60 -13.37
C GLU A 254 7.80 -22.49 -12.31
N LYS A 255 8.16 -22.81 -11.09
CA LYS A 255 8.48 -21.86 -10.01
C LYS A 255 9.76 -22.34 -9.32
N SER A 256 10.75 -21.46 -9.21
CA SER A 256 12.07 -21.79 -8.65
C SER A 256 12.48 -20.78 -7.57
N PRO A 257 13.28 -21.18 -6.56
CA PRO A 257 13.86 -20.25 -5.60
C PRO A 257 14.64 -19.12 -6.29
N VAL A 258 14.64 -17.93 -5.68
CA VAL A 258 15.51 -16.84 -6.15
C VAL A 258 16.96 -17.20 -5.81
N PRO A 259 17.85 -17.33 -6.80
CA PRO A 259 19.28 -17.48 -6.52
C PRO A 259 19.80 -16.26 -5.76
N ASP A 260 20.62 -16.49 -4.75
CA ASP A 260 21.17 -15.44 -3.88
C ASP A 260 20.10 -14.44 -3.43
N PRO A 261 19.20 -14.83 -2.51
CA PRO A 261 18.07 -13.98 -2.11
C PRO A 261 18.52 -12.68 -1.41
N GLY A 262 19.74 -12.62 -0.90
CA GLY A 262 20.23 -11.50 -0.12
C GLY A 262 19.56 -11.41 1.26
N HIS A 263 19.73 -10.29 1.92
CA HIS A 263 19.06 -9.96 3.18
C HIS A 263 18.67 -8.49 3.21
N VAL A 264 17.57 -8.18 3.90
CA VAL A 264 17.14 -6.79 4.11
C VAL A 264 17.99 -6.18 5.20
N ARG A 265 18.76 -5.16 4.84
CA ARG A 265 19.64 -4.43 5.77
C ARG A 265 18.81 -3.54 6.71
N LYS A 266 19.40 -3.19 7.83
CA LYS A 266 18.85 -2.22 8.80
C LYS A 266 19.86 -1.09 9.03
N PRO A 267 20.11 -0.24 8.02
CA PRO A 267 21.04 0.86 8.17
C PRO A 267 20.54 1.84 9.24
N ALA A 268 21.48 2.49 9.91
CA ALA A 268 21.15 3.57 10.83
C ALA A 268 20.74 4.84 10.05
N PRO A 269 19.83 5.68 10.58
CA PRO A 269 19.56 7.00 10.02
C PRO A 269 20.86 7.82 9.87
N PRO A 270 20.98 8.67 8.84
CA PRO A 270 19.93 9.08 7.91
C PRO A 270 19.74 8.18 6.69
N ALA A 271 20.42 7.04 6.58
CA ALA A 271 20.27 6.18 5.41
C ALA A 271 18.85 5.64 5.29
N PRO A 272 18.25 5.65 4.09
CA PRO A 272 16.94 5.08 3.84
C PRO A 272 16.90 3.58 4.13
N ARG A 273 15.77 3.08 4.63
CA ARG A 273 15.61 1.66 4.89
C ARG A 273 14.20 1.15 4.58
N VAL A 274 14.13 -0.10 4.17
CA VAL A 274 12.87 -0.82 4.02
C VAL A 274 12.37 -1.28 5.38
N ILE A 275 11.10 -1.00 5.68
CA ILE A 275 10.38 -1.49 6.86
C ILE A 275 9.24 -2.40 6.44
N ARG A 276 8.95 -3.41 7.25
CA ARG A 276 8.07 -4.51 6.88
C ARG A 276 7.12 -4.88 8.00
N THR A 277 5.94 -5.36 7.61
CA THR A 277 5.11 -6.23 8.45
C THR A 277 5.12 -7.61 7.82
N ILE A 278 5.47 -8.63 8.60
CA ILE A 278 5.46 -10.03 8.18
C ILE A 278 4.81 -10.85 9.29
N SER A 279 3.90 -11.73 8.90
CA SER A 279 3.25 -12.65 9.81
C SER A 279 3.31 -14.10 9.29
N CYS A 280 2.93 -15.05 10.11
CA CYS A 280 2.89 -16.47 9.76
C CYS A 280 1.66 -17.14 10.36
N ASP A 281 1.40 -18.37 9.96
CA ASP A 281 0.45 -19.22 10.67
C ASP A 281 0.96 -19.48 12.10
N GLY A 282 0.12 -19.20 13.09
CA GLY A 282 0.46 -19.41 14.51
C GLY A 282 0.10 -20.77 15.05
N SER A 283 -0.68 -21.57 14.30
CA SER A 283 -1.14 -22.93 14.66
C SER A 283 -1.77 -23.04 16.07
N ARG A 284 -2.51 -22.01 16.51
CA ARG A 284 -3.15 -21.97 17.83
C ARG A 284 -4.59 -22.48 17.75
N PRO A 285 -5.11 -23.20 18.78
CA PRO A 285 -6.45 -23.80 18.73
C PRO A 285 -7.62 -22.83 18.50
N LEU A 286 -7.49 -21.56 18.88
CA LEU A 286 -8.50 -20.52 18.71
C LEU A 286 -8.03 -19.38 17.81
N GLN A 287 -6.99 -19.60 17.01
CA GLN A 287 -6.44 -18.57 16.13
C GLN A 287 -7.45 -18.09 15.11
N LEU A 288 -7.70 -16.78 15.06
CA LEU A 288 -8.48 -16.15 13.99
C LEU A 288 -7.56 -15.66 12.86
N GLY A 289 -6.50 -14.94 13.19
CA GLY A 289 -5.55 -14.33 12.25
C GLY A 289 -4.12 -14.76 12.51
N ALA A 290 -3.18 -14.12 11.85
CA ALA A 290 -1.78 -14.49 11.86
C ALA A 290 -1.05 -14.18 13.18
N LYS A 291 0.07 -14.85 13.38
CA LYS A 291 1.07 -14.48 14.37
C LYS A 291 2.05 -13.51 13.72
N THR A 292 2.15 -12.30 14.28
CA THR A 292 3.11 -11.29 13.81
C THR A 292 4.54 -11.76 14.07
N MET A 293 5.38 -11.74 13.05
CA MET A 293 6.82 -12.03 13.12
C MET A 293 7.65 -10.74 13.11
N LEU A 294 7.35 -9.83 12.18
CA LEU A 294 7.96 -8.51 12.08
C LEU A 294 6.85 -7.45 12.13
N ARG A 295 7.08 -6.39 12.90
CA ARG A 295 6.18 -5.25 13.04
C ARG A 295 6.93 -3.92 12.90
N GLU A 296 7.86 -3.90 11.94
CA GLU A 296 8.76 -2.76 11.75
C GLU A 296 7.98 -1.47 11.43
N HIS A 297 6.81 -1.55 10.76
CA HIS A 297 5.94 -0.39 10.53
C HIS A 297 5.44 0.25 11.84
N GLU A 298 4.92 -0.55 12.78
CA GLU A 298 4.45 -0.03 14.06
C GLU A 298 5.59 0.59 14.86
N GLU A 299 6.73 -0.11 14.92
CA GLU A 299 7.90 0.32 15.68
C GLU A 299 8.49 1.62 15.12
N GLU A 300 8.55 1.74 13.78
CA GLU A 300 9.09 2.95 13.14
C GLU A 300 8.18 4.16 13.29
N HIS A 301 6.87 3.99 13.09
CA HIS A 301 5.93 5.09 13.31
C HIS A 301 5.97 5.58 14.76
N ILE A 302 6.02 4.66 15.74
CA ILE A 302 6.15 5.04 17.15
C ILE A 302 7.44 5.82 17.37
N ALA A 303 8.57 5.32 16.85
CA ALA A 303 9.87 5.98 17.00
C ALA A 303 9.91 7.37 16.32
N ALA A 304 9.27 7.51 15.14
CA ALA A 304 9.16 8.78 14.45
C ALA A 304 8.29 9.79 15.23
N PHE A 305 7.13 9.36 15.75
CA PHE A 305 6.26 10.21 16.59
C PHE A 305 6.90 10.62 17.90
N GLU A 306 7.76 9.77 18.48
CA GLU A 306 8.51 10.12 19.69
C GLU A 306 9.51 11.26 19.46
N LYS A 307 10.06 11.36 18.27
CA LYS A 307 11.04 12.38 17.87
C LYS A 307 10.41 13.66 17.33
N ALA A 308 9.13 13.63 16.99
CA ALA A 308 8.43 14.77 16.40
C ALA A 308 8.51 16.02 17.29
N GLU A 309 8.85 17.15 16.69
CA GLU A 309 9.05 18.44 17.38
C GLU A 309 8.04 19.51 16.95
N ARG A 310 7.68 19.57 15.67
CA ARG A 310 6.89 20.65 15.08
C ARG A 310 5.56 20.18 14.53
N SER A 311 5.59 19.21 13.61
CA SER A 311 4.38 18.74 12.93
C SER A 311 4.45 17.28 12.50
N ILE A 312 3.30 16.65 12.47
CA ILE A 312 3.10 15.33 11.88
C ILE A 312 1.99 15.47 10.82
N TYR A 313 2.33 15.14 9.58
CA TYR A 313 1.41 15.07 8.45
C TYR A 313 1.17 13.62 8.08
N ILE A 314 -0.08 13.21 7.94
CA ILE A 314 -0.47 11.84 7.60
C ILE A 314 -1.53 11.85 6.51
N GLU A 315 -1.28 11.16 5.39
CA GLU A 315 -2.29 10.70 4.46
C GLU A 315 -2.48 9.20 4.63
N SER A 316 -3.69 8.78 4.93
CA SER A 316 -3.97 7.36 5.12
C SER A 316 -5.41 7.02 4.76
N GLN A 317 -5.57 5.90 4.05
CA GLN A 317 -6.90 5.33 3.81
C GLN A 317 -7.64 5.02 5.12
N PHE A 318 -6.91 4.57 6.14
CA PHE A 318 -7.45 4.21 7.45
C PHE A 318 -6.56 4.70 8.59
N PHE A 319 -7.18 5.14 9.68
CA PHE A 319 -6.52 5.46 10.94
C PHE A 319 -7.23 4.72 12.08
N ARG A 320 -6.93 3.43 12.27
CA ARG A 320 -7.67 2.50 13.15
C ARG A 320 -6.80 1.82 14.21
N HIS A 321 -5.48 2.02 14.17
CA HIS A 321 -4.55 1.34 15.09
C HIS A 321 -4.32 2.15 16.37
N ALA A 322 -5.01 1.77 17.44
CA ALA A 322 -4.98 2.48 18.71
C ALA A 322 -3.56 2.64 19.34
N PRO A 323 -2.59 1.72 19.20
CA PRO A 323 -1.23 1.97 19.64
C PRO A 323 -0.59 3.22 19.02
N LEU A 324 -0.76 3.43 17.70
CA LEU A 324 -0.25 4.63 17.03
C LEU A 324 -0.96 5.91 17.51
N ALA A 325 -2.29 5.87 17.65
CA ALA A 325 -3.03 7.01 18.21
C ALA A 325 -2.57 7.38 19.63
N ARG A 326 -2.27 6.37 20.46
CA ARG A 326 -1.71 6.61 21.80
C ARG A 326 -0.29 7.18 21.77
N SER A 327 0.55 6.74 20.83
CA SER A 327 1.89 7.28 20.62
C SER A 327 1.84 8.75 20.20
N LEU A 328 0.97 9.11 19.25
CA LEU A 328 0.69 10.51 18.87
C LEU A 328 0.23 11.34 20.07
N ALA A 329 -0.72 10.83 20.85
CA ALA A 329 -1.21 11.52 22.04
C ALA A 329 -0.11 11.71 23.10
N ALA A 330 0.82 10.76 23.24
CA ALA A 330 1.97 10.89 24.11
C ALA A 330 2.96 11.94 23.59
N ALA A 331 3.19 11.99 22.28
CA ALA A 331 4.02 13.02 21.63
C ALA A 331 3.43 14.43 21.86
N ALA A 332 2.13 14.61 21.64
CA ALA A 332 1.42 15.88 21.90
C ALA A 332 1.56 16.39 23.34
N LYS A 333 1.59 15.48 24.32
CA LYS A 333 1.78 15.83 25.74
C LYS A 333 3.22 16.25 26.04
N ARG A 334 4.21 15.64 25.37
CA ARG A 334 5.63 15.99 25.53
C ARG A 334 5.99 17.29 24.83
N ARG A 335 5.32 17.60 23.73
CA ARG A 335 5.58 18.78 22.87
C ARG A 335 4.28 19.59 22.71
N PRO A 336 4.08 20.62 23.57
CA PRO A 336 2.84 21.43 23.53
C PRO A 336 2.62 22.20 22.23
N GLU A 337 3.65 22.39 21.41
CA GLU A 337 3.56 23.08 20.12
C GLU A 337 3.42 22.12 18.92
N LEU A 338 3.50 20.80 19.16
CA LEU A 338 3.39 19.80 18.10
C LEU A 338 2.00 19.83 17.47
N GLU A 339 1.95 19.93 16.15
CA GLU A 339 0.72 19.94 15.35
C GLU A 339 0.50 18.61 14.63
N LEU A 340 -0.76 18.26 14.36
CA LEU A 340 -1.15 17.04 13.66
C LEU A 340 -2.14 17.35 12.54
N ILE A 341 -1.80 16.95 11.32
CA ILE A 341 -2.65 17.06 10.13
C ILE A 341 -2.96 15.64 9.67
N LEU A 342 -4.24 15.26 9.66
CA LEU A 342 -4.73 13.98 9.16
C LEU A 342 -5.58 14.20 7.91
N LEU A 343 -5.17 13.60 6.80
CA LEU A 343 -5.90 13.59 5.54
C LEU A 343 -6.40 12.17 5.27
N MET A 344 -7.71 12.00 5.18
CA MET A 344 -8.36 10.70 5.02
C MET A 344 -9.54 10.80 4.04
N PRO A 345 -9.94 9.68 3.39
CA PRO A 345 -11.18 9.66 2.60
C PRO A 345 -12.38 9.96 3.50
N THR A 346 -13.47 10.40 2.91
CA THR A 346 -14.71 10.73 3.65
C THR A 346 -15.28 9.52 4.40
N GLU A 347 -15.28 8.36 3.78
CA GLU A 347 -15.65 7.04 4.31
C GLU A 347 -14.79 5.94 3.65
N PRO A 348 -14.87 4.68 4.15
CA PRO A 348 -14.28 3.52 3.49
C PRO A 348 -14.81 3.31 2.06
N GLU A 349 -13.99 2.72 1.19
CA GLU A 349 -14.30 2.44 -0.22
C GLU A 349 -15.62 1.69 -0.39
N GLU A 350 -15.79 0.64 0.40
CA GLU A 350 -16.97 -0.23 0.34
C GLU A 350 -18.26 0.51 0.77
N VAL A 351 -18.14 1.52 1.64
CA VAL A 351 -19.25 2.37 2.05
C VAL A 351 -19.60 3.36 0.95
N ILE A 352 -18.59 4.01 0.36
CA ILE A 352 -18.78 5.04 -0.67
C ILE A 352 -19.34 4.41 -1.95
N PHE A 353 -18.67 3.38 -2.49
CA PHE A 353 -18.95 2.88 -3.85
C PHE A 353 -19.84 1.63 -3.89
N GLN A 354 -19.94 0.88 -2.80
CA GLN A 354 -20.75 -0.35 -2.75
C GLN A 354 -21.95 -0.25 -1.81
N GLY A 355 -22.12 0.88 -1.09
CA GLY A 355 -23.19 1.07 -0.12
C GLY A 355 -23.12 0.08 1.05
N ALA A 356 -21.94 -0.44 1.40
CA ALA A 356 -21.77 -1.44 2.45
C ALA A 356 -22.15 -0.88 3.82
N THR A 357 -23.08 -1.56 4.52
CA THR A 357 -23.58 -1.18 5.86
C THR A 357 -23.42 -2.29 6.89
N GLY A 358 -22.62 -3.31 6.60
CA GLY A 358 -22.38 -4.47 7.47
C GLY A 358 -21.81 -4.10 8.84
N PHE A 359 -21.93 -5.02 9.78
CA PHE A 359 -21.43 -4.80 11.15
C PHE A 359 -19.92 -4.65 11.19
N GLU A 360 -19.19 -5.33 10.30
CA GLU A 360 -17.75 -5.25 10.13
C GLU A 360 -17.31 -3.83 9.74
N MET A 361 -18.00 -3.19 8.78
CA MET A 361 -17.72 -1.82 8.37
C MET A 361 -18.01 -0.82 9.50
N ARG A 362 -19.10 -1.03 10.23
CA ARG A 362 -19.47 -0.19 11.39
C ARG A 362 -18.47 -0.33 12.53
N HIS A 363 -17.95 -1.53 12.77
CA HIS A 363 -16.91 -1.77 13.77
C HIS A 363 -15.58 -1.11 13.34
N ALA A 364 -15.16 -1.32 12.11
CA ALA A 364 -13.97 -0.68 11.55
C ALA A 364 -14.02 0.85 11.69
N GLN A 365 -15.20 1.45 11.44
CA GLN A 365 -15.41 2.88 11.61
C GLN A 365 -15.40 3.30 13.09
N ALA A 366 -15.87 2.45 14.01
CA ALA A 366 -15.79 2.72 15.44
C ALA A 366 -14.33 2.73 15.96
N LEU A 367 -13.46 1.87 15.40
CA LEU A 367 -12.03 1.90 15.71
C LEU A 367 -11.39 3.21 15.24
N GLN A 368 -11.74 3.69 14.03
CA GLN A 368 -11.26 4.98 13.51
C GLN A 368 -11.71 6.15 14.38
N MET A 369 -13.00 6.22 14.74
CA MET A 369 -13.51 7.27 15.62
C MET A 369 -12.80 7.27 16.99
N ARG A 370 -12.53 6.09 17.54
CA ARG A 370 -11.77 5.94 18.79
C ARG A 370 -10.35 6.48 18.66
N CYS A 371 -9.66 6.23 17.56
CA CYS A 371 -8.31 6.76 17.31
C CYS A 371 -8.33 8.29 17.19
N LEU A 372 -9.28 8.84 16.45
CA LEU A 372 -9.46 10.29 16.34
C LEU A 372 -9.75 10.94 17.70
N ASP A 373 -10.61 10.33 18.53
CA ASP A 373 -10.89 10.83 19.89
C ASP A 373 -9.66 10.86 20.81
N ILE A 374 -8.77 9.86 20.67
CA ILE A 374 -7.52 9.82 21.44
C ILE A 374 -6.64 11.00 21.04
N CYS A 375 -6.47 11.24 19.75
CA CYS A 375 -5.65 12.33 19.22
C CYS A 375 -6.29 13.69 19.52
N GLN A 376 -7.58 13.89 19.26
CA GLN A 376 -8.28 15.15 19.48
C GLN A 376 -8.20 15.61 20.93
N ARG A 377 -8.33 14.68 21.90
CA ARG A 377 -8.18 15.02 23.33
C ARG A 377 -6.77 15.48 23.71
N ALA A 378 -5.73 15.00 22.99
CA ALA A 378 -4.35 15.34 23.29
C ALA A 378 -3.85 16.60 22.57
N PHE A 379 -4.25 16.78 21.33
CA PHE A 379 -3.81 17.91 20.50
C PHE A 379 -4.75 19.14 20.63
N GLY A 380 -6.06 18.95 20.85
CA GLY A 380 -7.03 20.06 20.83
C GLY A 380 -7.02 20.76 19.48
N ASP A 381 -6.87 22.09 19.50
CA ASP A 381 -6.84 22.92 18.27
C ASP A 381 -5.56 22.77 17.44
N ARG A 382 -4.58 22.05 17.89
CA ARG A 382 -3.34 21.70 17.16
C ARG A 382 -3.51 20.50 16.24
N MET A 383 -4.71 19.94 16.15
CA MET A 383 -5.04 18.86 15.23
C MET A 383 -6.12 19.31 14.24
N THR A 384 -5.94 18.94 13.00
CA THR A 384 -7.01 19.01 12.00
C THR A 384 -7.16 17.68 11.29
N THR A 385 -8.41 17.34 10.94
CA THR A 385 -8.73 16.19 10.10
C THR A 385 -9.54 16.66 8.90
N VAL A 386 -9.03 16.39 7.71
CA VAL A 386 -9.59 16.87 6.45
C VAL A 386 -9.84 15.71 5.48
N SER A 387 -10.74 15.93 4.54
CA SER A 387 -11.02 15.00 3.44
C SER A 387 -11.04 15.75 2.11
N PRO A 388 -10.45 15.19 1.04
CA PRO A 388 -10.47 15.83 -0.25
C PRO A 388 -11.81 15.60 -0.96
N VAL A 389 -12.26 16.66 -1.61
CA VAL A 389 -13.49 16.72 -2.39
C VAL A 389 -13.24 17.61 -3.60
N GLN A 390 -13.61 17.17 -4.78
CA GLN A 390 -13.44 17.95 -5.99
C GLN A 390 -14.12 19.34 -5.85
N PRO A 391 -13.53 20.42 -6.37
CA PRO A 391 -14.15 21.73 -6.48
C PRO A 391 -15.18 21.74 -7.61
N ARG A 392 -16.10 20.76 -7.63
CA ARG A 392 -17.11 20.54 -8.66
C ARG A 392 -18.41 20.03 -8.03
N PRO A 393 -19.58 20.49 -8.52
CA PRO A 393 -20.86 20.01 -8.04
C PRO A 393 -21.02 18.50 -8.27
N ALA A 394 -21.55 17.82 -7.27
CA ALA A 394 -21.95 16.42 -7.39
C ALA A 394 -23.12 16.27 -8.36
N GLN A 395 -23.11 15.20 -9.14
CA GLN A 395 -24.23 14.79 -9.99
C GLN A 395 -25.22 13.91 -9.21
N THR A 396 -26.40 13.70 -9.77
CA THR A 396 -27.48 12.98 -9.09
C THR A 396 -27.11 11.56 -8.66
N ASN A 397 -26.23 10.89 -9.42
CA ASN A 397 -25.81 9.50 -9.18
C ASN A 397 -24.43 9.40 -8.52
N ASP A 398 -23.77 10.50 -8.19
CA ASP A 398 -22.47 10.45 -7.55
C ASP A 398 -22.57 9.84 -6.13
N PRO A 399 -21.65 8.95 -5.74
CA PRO A 399 -21.71 8.26 -4.45
C PRO A 399 -21.35 9.22 -3.31
N LEU A 400 -22.20 9.21 -2.27
CA LEU A 400 -21.98 9.90 -0.98
C LEU A 400 -21.30 11.28 -1.04
N PRO A 401 -21.84 12.25 -1.79
CA PRO A 401 -21.21 13.56 -1.90
C PRO A 401 -21.03 14.23 -0.53
N LEU A 402 -19.98 15.03 -0.38
CA LEU A 402 -19.75 15.83 0.81
C LEU A 402 -19.96 17.31 0.49
N ARG A 403 -20.92 17.95 1.21
CA ARG A 403 -21.26 19.36 1.02
C ARG A 403 -21.47 19.75 -0.45
N GLY A 404 -22.17 18.88 -1.19
CA GLY A 404 -22.52 19.08 -2.59
C GLY A 404 -21.38 18.87 -3.60
N GLY A 405 -20.17 18.52 -3.16
CA GLY A 405 -19.03 18.20 -4.03
C GLY A 405 -18.79 16.70 -4.17
N ARG A 406 -18.11 16.30 -5.23
CA ARG A 406 -17.72 14.93 -5.54
C ARG A 406 -16.54 14.52 -4.67
N VAL A 407 -16.57 13.34 -4.09
CA VAL A 407 -15.46 12.82 -3.26
C VAL A 407 -14.24 12.47 -4.11
N VAL A 408 -13.04 12.69 -3.55
CA VAL A 408 -11.76 12.14 -4.06
C VAL A 408 -11.35 11.01 -3.12
N TYR A 409 -11.06 9.85 -3.67
CA TYR A 409 -10.70 8.71 -2.84
C TYR A 409 -9.20 8.69 -2.52
N VAL A 410 -8.87 8.81 -1.23
CA VAL A 410 -7.48 8.74 -0.73
C VAL A 410 -7.13 7.30 -0.40
N HIS A 411 -6.15 6.77 -1.08
CA HIS A 411 -5.57 5.46 -0.81
C HIS A 411 -4.09 5.54 -0.38
N ALA A 412 -3.52 6.73 -0.33
CA ALA A 412 -2.14 6.98 0.07
C ALA A 412 -1.82 6.46 1.48
N LYS A 413 -0.56 6.11 1.70
CA LYS A 413 0.03 5.72 2.98
C LYS A 413 1.33 6.49 3.15
N VAL A 414 1.18 7.73 3.59
CA VAL A 414 2.26 8.70 3.77
C VAL A 414 2.24 9.20 5.20
N THR A 415 3.38 9.18 5.85
CA THR A 415 3.61 9.83 7.14
C THR A 415 4.85 10.69 7.03
N ILE A 416 4.72 11.98 7.31
CA ILE A 416 5.83 12.94 7.31
C ILE A 416 5.94 13.53 8.71
N VAL A 417 7.12 13.47 9.29
CA VAL A 417 7.42 14.03 10.61
C VAL A 417 8.43 15.13 10.46
N ASP A 418 8.01 16.33 10.81
CA ASP A 418 8.78 17.56 10.65
C ASP A 418 9.28 17.73 9.19
N ASP A 419 10.54 18.16 9.02
CA ASP A 419 11.20 18.31 7.71
C ASP A 419 12.25 17.21 7.45
N HIS A 420 12.25 16.12 8.21
CA HIS A 420 13.40 15.22 8.20
C HIS A 420 13.08 13.72 8.14
N THR A 421 11.83 13.29 8.29
CA THR A 421 11.48 11.86 8.20
C THR A 421 10.19 11.68 7.42
N ALA A 422 10.23 10.82 6.40
CA ALA A 422 9.04 10.38 5.69
C ALA A 422 8.98 8.85 5.63
N ILE A 423 7.76 8.32 5.71
CA ILE A 423 7.42 6.90 5.55
C ILE A 423 6.38 6.81 4.44
N VAL A 424 6.70 6.09 3.37
CA VAL A 424 5.80 5.90 2.21
C VAL A 424 5.82 4.43 1.81
N GLY A 425 4.65 3.85 1.55
CA GLY A 425 4.56 2.47 1.11
C GLY A 425 3.15 1.90 1.09
N SER A 426 3.01 0.63 1.43
CA SER A 426 1.75 -0.10 1.33
C SER A 426 0.94 -0.17 2.62
N ALA A 427 1.55 0.10 3.79
CA ALA A 427 0.96 -0.13 5.09
C ALA A 427 -0.01 0.98 5.53
N ASN A 428 -1.29 0.64 5.66
CA ASN A 428 -2.28 1.51 6.30
C ASN A 428 -2.05 1.62 7.82
N LEU A 429 -2.51 2.70 8.43
CA LEU A 429 -2.46 2.87 9.90
C LEU A 429 -3.62 2.11 10.58
N ASN A 430 -3.73 0.82 10.31
CA ASN A 430 -4.73 -0.09 10.85
C ASN A 430 -4.11 -1.37 11.42
N GLY A 431 -4.90 -2.16 12.13
CA GLY A 431 -4.43 -3.38 12.79
C GLY A 431 -3.90 -4.43 11.81
N ARG A 432 -4.52 -4.57 10.66
CA ARG A 432 -4.08 -5.53 9.62
C ARG A 432 -2.67 -5.22 9.14
N SER A 433 -2.44 -4.01 8.63
CA SER A 433 -1.14 -3.60 8.09
C SER A 433 -0.04 -3.57 9.15
N MET A 434 -0.39 -3.25 10.41
CA MET A 434 0.59 -3.21 11.50
C MET A 434 0.95 -4.59 12.06
N ARG A 435 0.11 -5.63 11.85
CA ARG A 435 0.25 -6.92 12.53
C ARG A 435 0.11 -8.16 11.65
N TRP A 436 -0.76 -8.15 10.64
CA TRP A 436 -1.17 -9.37 9.95
C TRP A 436 -0.74 -9.41 8.49
N ASP A 437 -1.11 -8.39 7.69
CA ASP A 437 -0.83 -8.41 6.26
C ASP A 437 0.68 -8.31 5.98
N THR A 438 1.13 -8.83 4.85
CA THR A 438 2.50 -8.63 4.39
C THR A 438 2.60 -7.27 3.73
N GLU A 439 3.38 -6.38 4.34
CA GLU A 439 3.53 -4.98 3.93
C GLU A 439 5.00 -4.61 3.76
N ALA A 440 5.25 -3.63 2.91
CA ALA A 440 6.56 -3.02 2.73
C ALA A 440 6.44 -1.51 2.50
N SER A 441 7.30 -0.73 3.16
CA SER A 441 7.42 0.72 3.00
C SER A 441 8.88 1.13 3.06
N LEU A 442 9.18 2.33 2.56
CA LEU A 442 10.48 2.96 2.71
C LEU A 442 10.40 4.08 3.75
N VAL A 443 11.32 4.06 4.70
CA VAL A 443 11.63 5.22 5.55
C VAL A 443 12.83 5.91 4.95
N PHE A 444 12.71 7.21 4.76
CA PHE A 444 13.82 8.02 4.29
C PHE A 444 13.93 9.32 5.09
N HIS A 445 15.11 9.84 5.06
CA HIS A 445 15.52 11.03 5.80
C HIS A 445 16.22 11.97 4.82
N GLY A 446 16.33 13.21 5.19
CA GLY A 446 16.91 14.23 4.31
C GLY A 446 15.91 15.34 4.09
N ARG A 447 16.34 16.53 4.48
CA ARG A 447 15.43 17.69 4.50
C ARG A 447 14.87 18.00 3.13
N GLU A 448 15.69 17.93 2.09
CA GLU A 448 15.29 18.27 0.72
C GLU A 448 14.22 17.31 0.19
N ASP A 449 14.45 15.99 0.31
CA ASP A 449 13.52 14.97 -0.18
C ASP A 449 12.20 14.99 0.58
N VAL A 450 12.26 15.12 1.92
CA VAL A 450 11.07 15.13 2.79
C VAL A 450 10.24 16.38 2.58
N MET A 451 10.88 17.56 2.52
CA MET A 451 10.20 18.83 2.21
C MET A 451 9.62 18.81 0.80
N GLY A 452 10.38 18.31 -0.18
CA GLY A 452 9.91 18.20 -1.56
C GLY A 452 8.64 17.38 -1.68
N LEU A 453 8.56 16.25 -0.99
CA LEU A 453 7.34 15.44 -0.95
C LEU A 453 6.19 16.20 -0.28
N ARG A 454 6.42 16.76 0.93
CA ARG A 454 5.39 17.50 1.67
C ARG A 454 4.83 18.65 0.86
N ASP A 455 5.71 19.49 0.28
CA ASP A 455 5.31 20.69 -0.45
C ASP A 455 4.53 20.34 -1.71
N ARG A 456 4.90 19.27 -2.41
CA ARG A 456 4.12 18.78 -3.55
C ARG A 456 2.71 18.34 -3.14
N LEU A 457 2.57 17.57 -2.07
CA LEU A 457 1.27 17.12 -1.56
C LEU A 457 0.43 18.31 -1.07
N ALA A 458 1.03 19.21 -0.29
CA ALA A 458 0.33 20.39 0.23
C ALA A 458 -0.15 21.33 -0.90
N ARG A 459 0.63 21.54 -1.97
CA ARG A 459 0.24 22.34 -3.13
C ARG A 459 -0.93 21.71 -3.88
N ILE A 460 -0.93 20.40 -4.10
CA ILE A 460 -2.07 19.70 -4.72
C ILE A 460 -3.34 19.92 -3.91
N TRP A 461 -3.28 19.75 -2.59
CA TRP A 461 -4.46 19.79 -1.74
C TRP A 461 -4.99 21.18 -1.41
N LEU A 462 -4.07 22.13 -1.16
CA LEU A 462 -4.41 23.48 -0.69
C LEU A 462 -4.56 24.48 -1.85
N ASP A 463 -3.91 24.23 -3.00
CA ASP A 463 -3.85 25.14 -4.14
C ASP A 463 -3.41 26.55 -3.71
N GLU A 464 -4.15 27.63 -4.03
CA GLU A 464 -3.82 29.01 -3.65
C GLU A 464 -3.69 29.18 -2.12
N HIS A 465 -4.42 28.43 -1.31
CA HIS A 465 -4.29 28.47 0.15
C HIS A 465 -2.90 28.08 0.66
N TYR A 466 -2.09 27.35 -0.15
CA TYR A 466 -0.73 27.02 0.21
C TYR A 466 0.14 28.26 0.47
N GLU A 467 -0.04 29.32 -0.31
CA GLU A 467 0.74 30.57 -0.18
C GLU A 467 0.25 31.46 0.99
N GLU A 468 -0.87 31.12 1.65
CA GLU A 468 -1.44 31.91 2.74
C GLU A 468 -0.83 31.63 4.12
N GLY A 469 0.08 30.66 4.23
CA GLY A 469 0.67 30.30 5.51
C GLY A 469 1.63 29.12 5.47
N ASP A 470 1.89 28.59 6.65
CA ASP A 470 2.81 27.48 6.85
C ASP A 470 2.11 26.14 6.65
N PRO A 471 2.52 25.29 5.69
CA PRO A 471 1.92 23.97 5.45
C PRO A 471 2.09 22.97 6.62
N HIS A 472 2.92 23.29 7.61
CA HIS A 472 2.99 22.53 8.86
C HIS A 472 1.85 22.86 9.83
N SER A 473 1.15 23.97 9.62
CA SER A 473 0.15 24.44 10.56
C SER A 473 -1.22 23.78 10.36
N ALA A 474 -1.70 23.05 11.34
CA ALA A 474 -3.07 22.53 11.38
C ALA A 474 -4.12 23.64 11.23
N ALA A 475 -3.82 24.86 11.66
CA ALA A 475 -4.69 26.02 11.54
C ALA A 475 -4.87 26.44 10.07
N LEU A 476 -3.82 26.39 9.24
CA LEU A 476 -3.92 26.67 7.79
C LEU A 476 -4.88 25.67 7.12
N TRP A 477 -4.66 24.37 7.30
CA TRP A 477 -5.50 23.33 6.71
C TRP A 477 -6.96 23.40 7.18
N ARG A 478 -7.17 23.69 8.47
CA ARG A 478 -8.51 23.89 9.02
C ARG A 478 -9.20 25.07 8.38
N ARG A 479 -8.53 26.23 8.29
CA ARG A 479 -9.08 27.46 7.68
C ARG A 479 -9.46 27.21 6.23
N ALA A 480 -8.55 26.64 5.42
CA ALA A 480 -8.83 26.29 4.03
C ALA A 480 -10.07 25.38 3.89
N ALA A 481 -10.14 24.34 4.73
CA ALA A 481 -11.27 23.42 4.73
C ALA A 481 -12.60 24.08 5.16
N GLU A 482 -12.59 24.94 6.17
CA GLU A 482 -13.78 25.66 6.67
C GLU A 482 -14.27 26.71 5.66
N GLU A 483 -13.37 27.45 5.01
CA GLU A 483 -13.71 28.38 3.94
C GLU A 483 -14.35 27.65 2.76
N ASN A 484 -13.77 26.54 2.31
CA ASN A 484 -14.36 25.70 1.27
C ASN A 484 -15.71 25.09 1.69
N ALA A 485 -15.88 24.78 2.98
CA ALA A 485 -17.15 24.28 3.50
C ALA A 485 -18.27 25.31 3.47
N ALA A 486 -17.96 26.60 3.47
CA ALA A 486 -18.89 27.70 3.37
C ALA A 486 -19.22 28.11 1.90
N ARG A 487 -18.40 27.65 0.95
CA ARG A 487 -18.55 27.96 -0.49
C ARG A 487 -19.34 26.88 -1.22
N LYS A 488 -19.92 27.25 -2.37
CA LYS A 488 -20.42 26.24 -3.32
C LYS A 488 -19.25 25.47 -3.91
N PRO A 489 -19.46 24.21 -4.36
CA PRO A 489 -18.38 23.39 -4.91
C PRO A 489 -17.54 24.09 -5.97
N GLU A 490 -18.18 24.76 -6.92
CA GLU A 490 -17.54 25.47 -8.03
C GLU A 490 -16.73 26.72 -7.63
N ASP A 491 -16.92 27.22 -6.42
CA ASP A 491 -16.23 28.41 -5.88
C ASP A 491 -15.10 28.05 -4.91
N ARG A 492 -14.81 26.75 -4.74
CA ARG A 492 -13.78 26.25 -3.81
C ARG A 492 -12.39 26.38 -4.41
N VAL A 493 -11.41 26.56 -3.53
CA VAL A 493 -9.98 26.59 -3.84
C VAL A 493 -9.32 25.35 -3.26
N GLY A 494 -8.67 24.56 -4.12
CA GLY A 494 -8.14 23.26 -3.73
C GLY A 494 -9.24 22.25 -3.35
N PHE A 495 -8.88 21.21 -2.62
CA PHE A 495 -9.75 20.05 -2.41
C PHE A 495 -10.27 19.89 -0.98
N MET A 496 -9.74 20.64 -0.01
CA MET A 496 -9.94 20.33 1.40
C MET A 496 -11.31 20.72 1.93
N LEU A 497 -11.98 19.75 2.57
CA LEU A 497 -13.14 19.95 3.42
C LEU A 497 -12.91 19.33 4.81
N PRO A 498 -13.62 19.81 5.87
CA PRO A 498 -13.56 19.14 7.17
C PRO A 498 -14.06 17.69 7.06
N TYR A 499 -13.33 16.76 7.65
CA TYR A 499 -13.72 15.35 7.71
C TYR A 499 -15.15 15.19 8.26
N PRO A 500 -16.01 14.36 7.67
CA PRO A 500 -17.44 14.27 8.05
C PRO A 500 -17.65 13.44 9.33
N GLU A 501 -17.04 13.87 10.44
CA GLU A 501 -17.01 13.15 11.70
C GLU A 501 -18.38 12.75 12.23
N ARG A 502 -19.38 13.68 12.18
CA ARG A 502 -20.72 13.41 12.68
C ARG A 502 -21.40 12.28 11.90
N ARG A 503 -21.21 12.21 10.57
CA ARG A 503 -21.74 11.17 9.71
C ARG A 503 -21.11 9.82 10.06
N ASN A 504 -19.80 9.79 10.18
CA ASN A 504 -19.03 8.60 10.53
C ASN A 504 -19.34 8.08 11.95
N ARG A 505 -19.52 8.96 12.94
CA ARG A 505 -19.94 8.58 14.31
C ARG A 505 -21.33 7.94 14.32
N ARG A 506 -22.29 8.47 13.56
CA ARG A 506 -23.65 7.88 13.47
C ARG A 506 -23.63 6.49 12.83
N PHE A 507 -22.74 6.27 11.87
CA PHE A 507 -22.58 4.99 11.20
C PHE A 507 -21.88 3.95 12.10
N SER A 508 -20.92 4.38 12.93
CA SER A 508 -20.05 3.50 13.73
C SER A 508 -20.79 2.70 14.79
N ARG A 509 -20.37 1.42 15.01
CA ARG A 509 -20.84 0.54 16.10
C ARG A 509 -19.71 -0.37 16.53
N PHE A 510 -19.33 -0.32 17.79
CA PHE A 510 -18.26 -1.15 18.33
C PHE A 510 -18.74 -2.56 18.65
N LEU A 511 -17.98 -3.58 18.21
CA LEU A 511 -18.22 -5.00 18.45
C LEU A 511 -17.00 -5.60 19.17
N PRO A 512 -17.05 -5.85 20.48
CA PRO A 512 -15.87 -6.27 21.24
C PRO A 512 -15.37 -7.68 20.92
N ILE A 513 -16.13 -8.48 20.15
CA ILE A 513 -15.77 -9.86 19.79
C ILE A 513 -14.74 -9.91 18.65
N LEU A 514 -14.70 -8.88 17.80
CA LEU A 514 -13.78 -8.84 16.67
C LEU A 514 -12.48 -8.17 17.09
N PRO A 515 -11.33 -8.83 16.86
CA PRO A 515 -10.04 -8.25 17.22
C PRO A 515 -9.71 -7.04 16.32
N PRO A 516 -9.12 -5.97 16.88
CA PRO A 516 -8.74 -4.79 16.11
C PRO A 516 -7.77 -5.08 14.96
N GLU A 517 -6.99 -6.16 15.05
CA GLU A 517 -6.04 -6.61 14.04
C GLU A 517 -6.74 -7.13 12.77
N MET A 518 -8.03 -7.34 12.80
CA MET A 518 -8.81 -7.75 11.63
C MET A 518 -9.15 -6.57 10.70
N PHE A 519 -8.98 -5.33 11.18
CA PHE A 519 -9.44 -4.11 10.52
C PHE A 519 -8.35 -3.06 10.31
#